data_866209269fe515ce65f718f97935bff8
#
_entry.id   866209269fe515ce65f718f97935bff8
#
_cell.length_a   1.000
_cell.length_b   1.000
_cell.length_c   1.000
_cell.angle_alpha   90.00
_cell.angle_beta   90.00
_cell.angle_gamma   90.00
#
_symmetry.space_group_name_H-M   'P 1'
#
loop_
_entity.id
_entity.type
_entity.pdbx_description
1 polymer ?
#
loop_
_entity_poly.entity_id
_entity_poly.type
_entity_poly.pdbx_seq_one_letter_code
_entity_poly.pdbx_strand_id
1 'polypeptide(L)'
;MGVILGIDIGGSSTKIVGLSSDLSVIDMLRVKAEDPLTSLYGAMGNFLSTHQLQLSDIDHIALTGVGASYVEGDIYDIKTIKVEEFPSVGTGGLALSGKEHAVVVSMGTGTSFLWANKGQEVRHLIGSGVGGGTLAGLSSLTTGVHQYALIRKLCQDGDLSHIDLTLADLSREQVGDLPPEATAANFAKVADDATPSDKMLGIVNLVLQSIGTMSVLACKCCGTDTVVLTGALTMLPPAKPTFELFKQLYGVDFIIPENATFATAIGAALHSVRGN
;
A
#
# COMPACT_ATOMS: atom_id res chain seq x y z
N MET A 1 18.69 25.84 -5.67
CA MET A 1 18.52 24.37 -5.73
C MET A 1 17.04 24.11 -5.58
N GLY A 2 16.39 23.58 -6.61
CA GLY A 2 14.94 23.43 -6.59
C GLY A 2 14.49 22.16 -5.85
N VAL A 3 13.36 22.25 -5.17
CA VAL A 3 12.68 21.11 -4.53
C VAL A 3 11.76 20.46 -5.54
N ILE A 4 11.75 19.13 -5.60
CA ILE A 4 10.79 18.36 -6.40
C ILE A 4 9.67 17.91 -5.46
N LEU A 5 8.42 18.22 -5.82
CA LEU A 5 7.27 17.72 -5.09
C LEU A 5 6.66 16.50 -5.80
N GLY A 6 6.72 15.34 -5.17
CA GLY A 6 5.96 14.17 -5.59
C GLY A 6 4.60 14.16 -4.91
N ILE A 7 3.51 14.13 -5.68
CA ILE A 7 2.15 14.21 -5.16
C ILE A 7 1.32 13.03 -5.68
N ASP A 8 0.80 12.22 -4.76
CA ASP A 8 -0.16 11.15 -5.04
C ASP A 8 -1.55 11.55 -4.54
N ILE A 9 -2.47 11.81 -5.46
CA ILE A 9 -3.87 12.09 -5.15
C ILE A 9 -4.65 10.77 -5.23
N GLY A 10 -4.64 10.03 -4.13
CA GLY A 10 -5.37 8.77 -4.03
C GLY A 10 -6.85 8.95 -3.67
N GLY A 11 -7.64 7.87 -3.76
CA GLY A 11 -9.08 7.92 -3.46
C GLY A 11 -9.43 8.18 -1.99
N SER A 12 -8.51 7.99 -1.04
CA SER A 12 -8.75 8.18 0.40
C SER A 12 -7.79 9.16 1.08
N SER A 13 -6.70 9.50 0.43
CA SER A 13 -5.72 10.44 0.96
C SER A 13 -4.84 11.02 -0.13
N THR A 14 -4.45 12.29 0.03
CA THR A 14 -3.40 12.93 -0.75
C THR A 14 -2.09 12.84 0.03
N LYS A 15 -1.00 12.46 -0.65
CA LYS A 15 0.34 12.35 -0.09
C LYS A 15 1.28 13.24 -0.85
N ILE A 16 2.11 13.97 -0.13
CA ILE A 16 3.16 14.84 -0.69
C ILE A 16 4.50 14.38 -0.13
N VAL A 17 5.48 14.34 -1.00
CA VAL A 17 6.89 14.14 -0.66
C VAL A 17 7.69 15.27 -1.27
N GLY A 18 8.51 15.92 -0.49
CA GLY A 18 9.52 16.86 -0.99
C GLY A 18 10.85 16.15 -1.14
N LEU A 19 11.44 16.21 -2.33
CA LEU A 19 12.82 15.78 -2.59
C LEU A 19 13.70 16.99 -2.87
N SER A 20 14.91 16.98 -2.29
CA SER A 20 15.97 17.93 -2.62
C SER A 20 16.60 17.61 -3.98
N SER A 21 17.46 18.48 -4.47
CA SER A 21 18.12 18.32 -5.77
C SER A 21 19.03 17.09 -5.87
N ASP A 22 19.48 16.51 -4.76
CA ASP A 22 20.21 15.24 -4.68
C ASP A 22 19.29 14.03 -4.47
N LEU A 23 17.97 14.23 -4.60
CA LEU A 23 16.92 13.23 -4.45
C LEU A 23 16.77 12.66 -3.03
N SER A 24 17.34 13.32 -2.03
CA SER A 24 17.06 12.98 -0.64
C SER A 24 15.69 13.49 -0.20
N VAL A 25 15.02 12.74 0.67
CA VAL A 25 13.69 13.12 1.20
C VAL A 25 13.86 14.25 2.21
N ILE A 26 13.18 15.38 1.95
CA ILE A 26 13.09 16.50 2.88
C ILE A 26 12.07 16.18 3.97
N ASP A 27 10.84 15.83 3.55
CA ASP A 27 9.75 15.43 4.43
C ASP A 27 8.60 14.82 3.63
N MET A 28 7.63 14.27 4.35
CA MET A 28 6.46 13.61 3.80
C MET A 28 5.21 14.01 4.57
N LEU A 29 4.14 14.36 3.85
CA LEU A 29 2.86 14.75 4.43
C LEU A 29 1.72 13.91 3.84
N ARG A 30 0.83 13.43 4.70
CA ARG A 30 -0.41 12.76 4.30
C ARG A 30 -1.60 13.52 4.85
N VAL A 31 -2.56 13.86 3.98
CA VAL A 31 -3.85 14.44 4.36
C VAL A 31 -5.00 13.54 3.90
N LYS A 32 -6.10 13.56 4.65
CA LYS A 32 -7.32 12.86 4.24
C LYS A 32 -7.90 13.55 2.99
N ALA A 33 -8.24 12.79 1.97
CA ALA A 33 -8.88 13.32 0.76
C ALA A 33 -10.40 13.16 0.87
N GLU A 34 -11.11 14.28 0.98
CA GLU A 34 -12.58 14.34 0.82
C GLU A 34 -12.93 14.93 -0.55
N ASP A 35 -12.18 15.97 -0.95
CA ASP A 35 -12.19 16.54 -2.30
C ASP A 35 -10.75 16.56 -2.83
N PRO A 36 -10.49 16.01 -4.03
CA PRO A 36 -9.14 15.87 -4.57
C PRO A 36 -8.38 17.20 -4.71
N LEU A 37 -9.04 18.24 -5.25
CA LEU A 37 -8.41 19.53 -5.47
C LEU A 37 -8.17 20.29 -4.17
N THR A 38 -9.17 20.35 -3.30
CA THR A 38 -9.03 21.00 -1.99
C THR A 38 -7.94 20.32 -1.16
N SER A 39 -7.88 18.99 -1.19
CA SER A 39 -6.85 18.23 -0.48
C SER A 39 -5.46 18.46 -1.06
N LEU A 40 -5.33 18.59 -2.38
CA LEU A 40 -4.07 18.90 -3.05
C LEU A 40 -3.54 20.25 -2.61
N TYR A 41 -4.35 21.31 -2.78
CA TYR A 41 -3.92 22.68 -2.47
C TYR A 41 -3.69 22.88 -0.96
N GLY A 42 -4.53 22.27 -0.11
CA GLY A 42 -4.36 22.29 1.33
C GLY A 42 -3.10 21.57 1.79
N ALA A 43 -2.81 20.40 1.25
CA ALA A 43 -1.59 19.66 1.55
C ALA A 43 -0.34 20.41 1.08
N MET A 44 -0.37 20.98 -0.11
CA MET A 44 0.73 21.76 -0.67
C MET A 44 1.01 23.02 0.15
N GLY A 45 -0.03 23.79 0.50
CA GLY A 45 0.10 24.97 1.36
C GLY A 45 0.66 24.63 2.74
N ASN A 46 0.21 23.52 3.34
CA ASN A 46 0.73 23.02 4.62
C ASN A 46 2.23 22.64 4.49
N PHE A 47 2.60 21.88 3.47
CA PHE A 47 3.98 21.46 3.23
C PHE A 47 4.91 22.66 3.08
N LEU A 48 4.56 23.62 2.20
CA LEU A 48 5.34 24.83 1.97
C LEU A 48 5.50 25.66 3.24
N SER A 49 4.42 25.88 3.98
CA SER A 49 4.43 26.66 5.24
C SER A 49 5.28 26.00 6.31
N THR A 50 5.16 24.67 6.49
CA THR A 50 5.93 23.92 7.50
C THR A 50 7.44 23.99 7.25
N HIS A 51 7.85 23.96 5.98
CA HIS A 51 9.26 23.95 5.59
C HIS A 51 9.78 25.36 5.21
N GLN A 52 8.97 26.39 5.37
CA GLN A 52 9.31 27.79 5.02
C GLN A 52 9.78 27.93 3.57
N LEU A 53 9.20 27.13 2.67
CA LEU A 53 9.46 27.16 1.24
C LEU A 53 8.53 28.17 0.53
N GLN A 54 9.09 28.85 -0.46
CA GLN A 54 8.32 29.67 -1.40
C GLN A 54 7.98 28.85 -2.65
N LEU A 55 6.98 29.26 -3.43
CA LEU A 55 6.66 28.62 -4.71
C LEU A 55 7.86 28.62 -5.67
N SER A 56 8.69 29.66 -5.61
CA SER A 56 9.93 29.79 -6.40
C SER A 56 11.02 28.79 -6.03
N ASP A 57 10.92 28.14 -4.87
CA ASP A 57 11.88 27.11 -4.45
C ASP A 57 11.56 25.75 -5.06
N ILE A 58 10.35 25.60 -5.65
CA ILE A 58 9.90 24.37 -6.27
C ILE A 58 10.36 24.32 -7.73
N ASP A 59 11.13 23.32 -8.10
CA ASP A 59 11.60 23.09 -9.46
C ASP A 59 10.46 22.61 -10.36
N HIS A 60 9.79 21.52 -9.92
CA HIS A 60 8.60 21.00 -10.57
C HIS A 60 7.77 20.11 -9.63
N ILE A 61 6.55 19.80 -10.08
CA ILE A 61 5.62 18.92 -9.40
C ILE A 61 5.46 17.64 -10.25
N ALA A 62 5.69 16.48 -9.64
CA ALA A 62 5.37 15.18 -10.21
C ALA A 62 4.04 14.70 -9.62
N LEU A 63 2.99 14.68 -10.45
CA LEU A 63 1.63 14.41 -10.04
C LEU A 63 1.19 13.02 -10.48
N THR A 64 0.63 12.24 -9.58
CA THR A 64 0.13 10.87 -9.85
C THR A 64 -1.13 10.55 -9.03
N GLY A 65 -1.64 9.34 -9.20
CA GLY A 65 -2.85 8.84 -8.54
C GLY A 65 -4.13 9.13 -9.31
N VAL A 66 -5.22 8.46 -8.93
CA VAL A 66 -6.52 8.55 -9.63
C VAL A 66 -7.07 9.97 -9.66
N GLY A 67 -6.82 10.78 -8.64
CA GLY A 67 -7.25 12.18 -8.54
C GLY A 67 -6.44 13.16 -9.39
N ALA A 68 -5.31 12.75 -9.97
CA ALA A 68 -4.52 13.59 -10.87
C ALA A 68 -5.28 13.99 -12.15
N SER A 69 -6.32 13.24 -12.51
CA SER A 69 -7.21 13.55 -13.64
C SER A 69 -8.02 14.83 -13.45
N TYR A 70 -8.27 15.26 -12.22
CA TYR A 70 -9.00 16.49 -11.91
C TYR A 70 -8.14 17.75 -12.01
N VAL A 71 -6.82 17.62 -12.13
CA VAL A 71 -5.90 18.75 -12.25
C VAL A 71 -5.65 19.04 -13.72
N GLU A 72 -5.96 20.26 -14.13
CA GLU A 72 -5.69 20.78 -15.49
C GLU A 72 -4.56 21.80 -15.44
N GLY A 73 -3.56 21.63 -16.33
CA GLY A 73 -2.42 22.56 -16.42
C GLY A 73 -1.45 22.48 -15.23
N ASP A 74 -0.70 23.54 -15.08
CA ASP A 74 0.34 23.69 -14.05
C ASP A 74 -0.25 24.18 -12.73
N ILE A 75 0.22 23.62 -11.61
CA ILE A 75 -0.23 23.98 -10.26
C ILE A 75 0.55 25.23 -9.82
N TYR A 76 -0.14 26.34 -9.55
CA TYR A 76 0.47 27.64 -9.18
C TYR A 76 1.54 28.11 -10.18
N ASP A 77 1.35 27.88 -11.48
CA ASP A 77 2.32 28.18 -12.54
C ASP A 77 3.66 27.43 -12.40
N ILE A 78 3.71 26.39 -11.55
CA ILE A 78 4.86 25.51 -11.41
C ILE A 78 4.70 24.34 -12.38
N LYS A 79 5.74 24.08 -13.20
CA LYS A 79 5.76 22.95 -14.14
C LYS A 79 5.25 21.67 -13.47
N THR A 80 4.13 21.15 -13.95
CA THR A 80 3.49 19.94 -13.41
C THR A 80 3.57 18.80 -14.40
N ILE A 81 4.28 17.74 -14.03
CA ILE A 81 4.48 16.54 -14.83
C ILE A 81 3.55 15.45 -14.31
N LYS A 82 2.59 15.00 -15.12
CA LYS A 82 1.74 13.86 -14.77
C LYS A 82 2.51 12.57 -15.02
N VAL A 83 2.64 11.76 -13.97
CA VAL A 83 3.29 10.45 -14.01
C VAL A 83 2.23 9.38 -13.79
N GLU A 84 2.24 8.36 -14.62
CA GLU A 84 1.32 7.23 -14.48
C GLU A 84 1.52 6.52 -13.13
N GLU A 85 0.43 5.96 -12.58
CA GLU A 85 0.43 5.36 -11.24
C GLU A 85 1.34 4.13 -11.16
N PHE A 86 1.29 3.22 -12.15
CA PHE A 86 2.07 1.98 -12.10
C PHE A 86 3.59 2.21 -12.18
N PRO A 87 4.12 3.04 -13.10
CA PRO A 87 5.51 3.46 -13.06
C PRO A 87 5.91 4.09 -11.72
N SER A 88 5.04 4.94 -11.15
CA SER A 88 5.29 5.58 -9.86
C SER A 88 5.40 4.55 -8.74
N VAL A 89 4.44 3.62 -8.63
CA VAL A 89 4.46 2.56 -7.60
C VAL A 89 5.69 1.67 -7.73
N GLY A 90 6.00 1.19 -8.94
CA GLY A 90 7.15 0.31 -9.17
C GLY A 90 8.48 0.99 -8.85
N THR A 91 8.68 2.23 -9.34
CA THR A 91 9.89 3.02 -9.06
C THR A 91 10.05 3.29 -7.57
N GLY A 92 8.97 3.71 -6.89
CA GLY A 92 9.00 4.00 -5.46
C GLY A 92 9.23 2.76 -4.60
N GLY A 93 8.62 1.64 -4.95
CA GLY A 93 8.83 0.36 -4.26
C GLY A 93 10.29 -0.10 -4.33
N LEU A 94 10.91 -0.05 -5.51
CA LEU A 94 12.34 -0.39 -5.67
C LEU A 94 13.23 0.60 -4.91
N ALA A 95 12.95 1.90 -5.01
CA ALA A 95 13.75 2.92 -4.32
C ALA A 95 13.73 2.75 -2.81
N LEU A 96 12.55 2.53 -2.22
CA LEU A 96 12.41 2.35 -0.76
C LEU A 96 12.98 1.03 -0.25
N SER A 97 12.92 -0.04 -1.04
CA SER A 97 13.42 -1.37 -0.63
C SER A 97 14.90 -1.57 -0.92
N GLY A 98 15.51 -0.73 -1.76
CA GLY A 98 16.88 -0.91 -2.23
C GLY A 98 17.08 -2.11 -3.17
N LYS A 99 15.99 -2.70 -3.68
CA LYS A 99 16.05 -3.85 -4.57
C LYS A 99 16.21 -3.41 -6.03
N GLU A 100 16.96 -4.19 -6.82
CA GLU A 100 17.13 -3.96 -8.25
C GLU A 100 15.91 -4.46 -9.04
N HIS A 101 15.23 -5.50 -8.54
CA HIS A 101 13.99 -6.02 -9.11
C HIS A 101 13.12 -6.66 -8.02
N ALA A 102 11.81 -6.60 -8.19
CA ALA A 102 10.83 -7.22 -7.30
C ALA A 102 9.42 -7.25 -7.93
N VAL A 103 8.55 -8.07 -7.38
CA VAL A 103 7.10 -7.87 -7.50
C VAL A 103 6.73 -6.78 -6.49
N VAL A 104 6.35 -5.60 -6.99
CA VAL A 104 5.86 -4.50 -6.16
C VAL A 104 4.34 -4.57 -6.07
N VAL A 105 3.84 -4.63 -4.84
CA VAL A 105 2.39 -4.77 -4.56
C VAL A 105 1.89 -3.51 -3.90
N SER A 106 0.99 -2.80 -4.58
CA SER A 106 0.32 -1.61 -4.04
C SER A 106 -1.00 -2.00 -3.40
N MET A 107 -1.05 -1.94 -2.07
CA MET A 107 -2.22 -2.27 -1.26
C MET A 107 -2.99 -0.99 -0.89
N GLY A 108 -3.73 -0.44 -1.87
CA GLY A 108 -4.58 0.75 -1.76
C GLY A 108 -6.06 0.41 -1.56
N THR A 109 -6.95 1.12 -2.24
CA THR A 109 -8.40 0.82 -2.27
C THR A 109 -8.66 -0.59 -2.84
N GLY A 110 -8.04 -0.91 -3.98
CA GLY A 110 -7.79 -2.26 -4.47
C GLY A 110 -6.33 -2.62 -4.30
N THR A 111 -5.87 -3.68 -4.97
CA THR A 111 -4.47 -4.11 -4.96
C THR A 111 -3.97 -4.30 -6.39
N SER A 112 -2.80 -3.73 -6.69
CA SER A 112 -2.09 -3.91 -7.96
C SER A 112 -0.79 -4.67 -7.75
N PHE A 113 -0.49 -5.59 -8.65
CA PHE A 113 0.75 -6.39 -8.66
C PHE A 113 1.55 -5.98 -9.87
N LEU A 114 2.78 -5.51 -9.64
CA LEU A 114 3.65 -4.93 -10.67
C LEU A 114 4.99 -5.66 -10.68
N TRP A 115 5.48 -5.99 -11.86
CA TRP A 115 6.88 -6.37 -12.02
C TRP A 115 7.70 -5.12 -12.26
N ALA A 116 8.60 -4.82 -11.35
CA ALA A 116 9.52 -3.70 -11.43
C ALA A 116 10.96 -4.20 -11.51
N ASN A 117 11.72 -3.65 -12.45
CA ASN A 117 13.15 -3.89 -12.62
C ASN A 117 13.82 -2.56 -12.92
N LYS A 118 14.87 -2.23 -12.20
CA LYS A 118 15.56 -0.94 -12.30
C LYS A 118 16.09 -0.69 -13.70
N GLY A 119 15.77 0.48 -14.24
CA GLY A 119 16.14 0.86 -15.60
C GLY A 119 15.26 0.24 -16.71
N GLN A 120 14.22 -0.50 -16.36
CA GLN A 120 13.23 -1.03 -17.29
C GLN A 120 11.85 -0.44 -17.02
N GLU A 121 10.96 -0.58 -18.00
CA GLU A 121 9.55 -0.22 -17.84
C GLU A 121 8.86 -1.13 -16.81
N VAL A 122 8.08 -0.52 -15.93
CA VAL A 122 7.28 -1.25 -14.93
C VAL A 122 6.10 -1.92 -15.63
N ARG A 123 5.97 -3.23 -15.45
CA ARG A 123 4.92 -4.01 -16.09
C ARG A 123 3.80 -4.33 -15.10
N HIS A 124 2.58 -3.93 -15.42
CA HIS A 124 1.40 -4.37 -14.68
C HIS A 124 1.14 -5.87 -14.93
N LEU A 125 1.08 -6.65 -13.86
CA LEU A 125 0.84 -8.11 -13.93
C LEU A 125 -0.65 -8.39 -13.83
N ILE A 126 -1.28 -7.91 -12.74
CA ILE A 126 -2.70 -8.11 -12.45
C ILE A 126 -3.17 -7.09 -11.41
N GLY A 127 -4.46 -6.81 -11.39
CA GLY A 127 -5.16 -6.07 -10.34
C GLY A 127 -6.16 -6.95 -9.61
N SER A 128 -6.47 -6.60 -8.37
CA SER A 128 -7.51 -7.26 -7.56
C SER A 128 -8.41 -6.22 -6.91
N GLY A 129 -9.73 -6.48 -6.89
CA GLY A 129 -10.69 -5.71 -6.10
C GLY A 129 -10.52 -5.93 -4.58
N VAL A 130 -9.75 -6.94 -4.17
CA VAL A 130 -9.47 -7.17 -2.75
C VAL A 130 -8.41 -6.21 -2.25
N GLY A 131 -8.78 -5.34 -1.32
CA GLY A 131 -7.90 -4.29 -0.78
C GLY A 131 -8.57 -3.52 0.36
N GLY A 132 -8.14 -2.28 0.56
CA GLY A 132 -8.67 -1.40 1.61
C GLY A 132 -10.15 -1.09 1.47
N GLY A 133 -10.67 -1.02 0.24
CA GLY A 133 -12.10 -0.85 -0.03
C GLY A 133 -12.90 -2.08 0.41
N THR A 134 -12.42 -3.29 0.10
CA THR A 134 -13.02 -4.54 0.57
C THR A 134 -13.00 -4.63 2.08
N LEU A 135 -11.86 -4.30 2.70
CA LEU A 135 -11.72 -4.26 4.15
C LEU A 135 -12.77 -3.32 4.78
N ALA A 136 -12.86 -2.08 4.32
CA ALA A 136 -13.81 -1.10 4.85
C ALA A 136 -15.28 -1.53 4.62
N GLY A 137 -15.59 -2.06 3.45
CA GLY A 137 -16.94 -2.52 3.09
C GLY A 137 -17.39 -3.71 3.95
N LEU A 138 -16.58 -4.75 4.07
CA LEU A 138 -16.89 -5.92 4.90
C LEU A 138 -16.96 -5.54 6.39
N SER A 139 -16.05 -4.70 6.87
CA SER A 139 -16.08 -4.20 8.24
C SER A 139 -17.39 -3.44 8.54
N SER A 140 -17.81 -2.57 7.63
CA SER A 140 -19.08 -1.84 7.76
C SER A 140 -20.29 -2.78 7.80
N LEU A 141 -20.33 -3.77 6.90
CA LEU A 141 -21.42 -4.74 6.81
C LEU A 141 -21.53 -5.64 8.05
N THR A 142 -20.41 -6.03 8.64
CA THR A 142 -20.38 -7.02 9.73
C THR A 142 -20.40 -6.41 11.11
N THR A 143 -19.80 -5.22 11.30
CA THR A 143 -19.60 -4.58 12.61
C THR A 143 -20.12 -3.14 12.66
N GLY A 144 -20.57 -2.56 11.55
CA GLY A 144 -20.93 -1.14 11.45
C GLY A 144 -19.73 -0.19 11.43
N VAL A 145 -18.49 -0.71 11.44
CA VAL A 145 -17.26 0.09 11.49
C VAL A 145 -16.66 0.23 10.10
N HIS A 146 -16.44 1.48 9.66
CA HIS A 146 -15.82 1.79 8.37
C HIS A 146 -14.58 2.69 8.48
N GLN A 147 -14.34 3.29 9.66
CA GLN A 147 -13.19 4.16 9.88
C GLN A 147 -11.91 3.34 10.03
N TYR A 148 -10.93 3.58 9.16
CA TYR A 148 -9.66 2.83 9.12
C TYR A 148 -8.90 2.85 10.46
N ALA A 149 -8.92 3.97 11.19
CA ALA A 149 -8.27 4.05 12.50
C ALA A 149 -8.90 3.09 13.53
N LEU A 150 -10.24 2.94 13.49
CA LEU A 150 -10.95 2.02 14.38
C LEU A 150 -10.78 0.56 13.94
N ILE A 151 -10.79 0.30 12.62
CA ILE A 151 -10.45 -1.02 12.06
C ILE A 151 -9.07 -1.47 12.56
N ARG A 152 -8.06 -0.59 12.42
CA ARG A 152 -6.70 -0.84 12.87
C ARG A 152 -6.60 -1.13 14.37
N LYS A 153 -7.40 -0.45 15.18
CA LYS A 153 -7.43 -0.68 16.64
C LYS A 153 -8.10 -2.02 16.97
N LEU A 154 -9.29 -2.27 16.43
CA LEU A 154 -10.07 -3.48 16.77
C LEU A 154 -9.36 -4.77 16.35
N CYS A 155 -8.71 -4.81 15.19
CA CYS A 155 -8.03 -6.03 14.73
C CYS A 155 -6.82 -6.44 15.60
N GLN A 156 -6.37 -5.61 16.54
CA GLN A 156 -5.29 -5.97 17.46
C GLN A 156 -5.78 -6.87 18.61
N ASP A 157 -7.05 -6.73 18.98
CA ASP A 157 -7.64 -7.38 20.16
C ASP A 157 -8.50 -8.61 19.79
N GLY A 158 -8.50 -9.00 18.48
CA GLY A 158 -9.30 -10.11 17.99
C GLY A 158 -8.59 -11.47 18.10
N ASP A 159 -9.40 -12.53 18.10
CA ASP A 159 -8.95 -13.92 18.07
C ASP A 159 -9.47 -14.62 16.81
N LEU A 160 -8.55 -15.06 15.94
CA LEU A 160 -8.89 -15.77 14.69
C LEU A 160 -9.50 -17.14 14.96
N SER A 161 -9.24 -17.78 16.10
CA SER A 161 -9.80 -19.09 16.44
C SER A 161 -11.32 -19.08 16.57
N HIS A 162 -11.94 -17.90 16.76
CA HIS A 162 -13.39 -17.71 16.77
C HIS A 162 -13.98 -17.45 15.38
N ILE A 163 -13.15 -17.31 14.35
CA ILE A 163 -13.59 -16.90 13.00
C ILE A 163 -13.16 -17.90 11.93
N ASP A 164 -11.87 -18.23 11.90
CA ASP A 164 -11.25 -19.01 10.84
C ASP A 164 -11.13 -20.48 11.25
N LEU A 165 -11.37 -21.36 10.27
CA LEU A 165 -11.08 -22.78 10.43
C LEU A 165 -9.59 -22.99 10.14
N THR A 166 -8.87 -23.61 11.09
CA THR A 166 -7.44 -23.90 10.97
C THR A 166 -7.17 -25.34 10.53
N LEU A 167 -5.93 -25.65 10.19
CA LEU A 167 -5.53 -27.03 9.92
C LEU A 167 -5.67 -27.93 11.15
N ALA A 168 -5.40 -27.41 12.35
CA ALA A 168 -5.60 -28.14 13.61
C ALA A 168 -7.06 -28.49 13.89
N ASP A 169 -8.02 -27.73 13.37
CA ASP A 169 -9.45 -28.05 13.47
C ASP A 169 -9.85 -29.22 12.55
N LEU A 170 -9.10 -29.43 11.45
CA LEU A 170 -9.40 -30.45 10.43
C LEU A 170 -8.65 -31.76 10.64
N SER A 171 -7.45 -31.72 11.18
CA SER A 171 -6.60 -32.89 11.32
C SER A 171 -5.84 -32.90 12.65
N ARG A 172 -5.75 -34.09 13.25
CA ARG A 172 -4.88 -34.35 14.41
C ARG A 172 -3.43 -34.61 14.00
N GLU A 173 -3.21 -34.90 12.73
CA GLU A 173 -1.90 -35.18 12.17
C GLU A 173 -1.39 -33.92 11.44
N GLN A 174 -0.09 -33.78 11.42
CA GLN A 174 0.55 -32.68 10.68
C GLN A 174 0.27 -32.79 9.18
N VAL A 175 -0.18 -31.73 8.56
CA VAL A 175 -0.48 -31.68 7.12
C VAL A 175 0.73 -31.11 6.37
N GLY A 176 1.61 -32.01 5.92
CA GLY A 176 2.86 -31.61 5.27
C GLY A 176 3.73 -30.73 6.18
N ASP A 177 4.31 -29.66 5.64
CA ASP A 177 5.11 -28.69 6.39
C ASP A 177 4.29 -27.49 6.88
N LEU A 178 2.94 -27.54 6.80
CA LEU A 178 2.08 -26.43 7.19
C LEU A 178 1.91 -26.39 8.72
N PRO A 179 1.98 -25.20 9.33
CA PRO A 179 1.74 -25.03 10.75
C PRO A 179 0.26 -25.31 11.09
N PRO A 180 -0.03 -25.91 12.26
CA PRO A 180 -1.40 -26.23 12.68
C PRO A 180 -2.35 -25.01 12.69
N GLU A 181 -1.79 -23.82 12.96
CA GLU A 181 -2.53 -22.55 13.05
C GLU A 181 -2.81 -21.93 11.66
N ALA A 182 -2.30 -22.52 10.58
CA ALA A 182 -2.57 -22.03 9.23
C ALA A 182 -4.07 -22.09 8.94
N THR A 183 -4.61 -21.00 8.42
CA THR A 183 -6.03 -20.91 8.03
C THR A 183 -6.30 -21.88 6.87
N ALA A 184 -7.18 -22.84 7.10
CA ALA A 184 -7.70 -23.72 6.06
C ALA A 184 -8.87 -23.08 5.31
N ALA A 185 -9.74 -22.34 6.03
CA ALA A 185 -10.84 -21.60 5.43
C ALA A 185 -11.20 -20.36 6.25
N ASN A 186 -11.12 -19.20 5.61
CA ASN A 186 -11.53 -17.96 6.24
C ASN A 186 -13.05 -17.96 6.53
N PHE A 187 -13.45 -17.48 7.70
CA PHE A 187 -14.84 -17.36 8.15
C PHE A 187 -15.62 -18.68 8.25
N ALA A 188 -14.97 -19.83 8.19
CA ALA A 188 -15.67 -21.12 8.21
C ALA A 188 -16.02 -21.63 9.63
N LYS A 189 -15.58 -20.91 10.69
CA LYS A 189 -15.78 -21.29 12.10
C LYS A 189 -16.28 -20.12 12.94
N VAL A 190 -17.11 -19.24 12.37
CA VAL A 190 -17.61 -18.08 13.14
C VAL A 190 -18.40 -18.53 14.35
N ALA A 191 -17.86 -18.25 15.54
CA ALA A 191 -18.51 -18.57 16.82
C ALA A 191 -19.73 -17.66 17.06
N ASP A 192 -20.75 -18.19 17.74
CA ASP A 192 -21.96 -17.40 18.04
C ASP A 192 -21.68 -16.18 18.92
N ASP A 193 -20.64 -16.24 19.76
CA ASP A 193 -20.17 -15.20 20.67
C ASP A 193 -18.98 -14.40 20.11
N ALA A 194 -18.64 -14.58 18.82
CA ALA A 194 -17.55 -13.83 18.16
C ALA A 194 -17.74 -12.32 18.29
N THR A 195 -16.74 -11.67 18.85
CA THR A 195 -16.74 -10.22 19.12
C THR A 195 -16.55 -9.40 17.86
N PRO A 196 -16.86 -8.08 17.86
CA PRO A 196 -16.49 -7.19 16.76
C PRO A 196 -14.99 -7.20 16.45
N SER A 197 -14.11 -7.36 17.45
CA SER A 197 -12.67 -7.46 17.28
C SER A 197 -12.26 -8.73 16.54
N ASP A 198 -12.86 -9.88 16.88
CA ASP A 198 -12.61 -11.15 16.19
C ASP A 198 -13.02 -11.06 14.72
N LYS A 199 -14.24 -10.56 14.45
CA LYS A 199 -14.73 -10.35 13.08
C LYS A 199 -13.84 -9.42 12.30
N MET A 200 -13.35 -8.34 12.94
CA MET A 200 -12.44 -7.38 12.31
C MET A 200 -11.11 -8.04 11.96
N LEU A 201 -10.53 -8.82 12.87
CA LEU A 201 -9.29 -9.55 12.61
C LEU A 201 -9.47 -10.58 11.49
N GLY A 202 -10.60 -11.31 11.46
CA GLY A 202 -10.94 -12.24 10.39
C GLY A 202 -10.99 -11.58 9.00
N ILE A 203 -11.62 -10.39 8.90
CA ILE A 203 -11.67 -9.63 7.64
C ILE A 203 -10.27 -9.18 7.22
N VAL A 204 -9.48 -8.65 8.15
CA VAL A 204 -8.09 -8.25 7.87
C VAL A 204 -7.28 -9.45 7.40
N ASN A 205 -7.42 -10.61 8.07
CA ASN A 205 -6.73 -11.84 7.70
C ASN A 205 -7.12 -12.31 6.29
N LEU A 206 -8.41 -12.35 5.95
CA LEU A 206 -8.91 -12.68 4.62
C LEU A 206 -8.27 -11.80 3.54
N VAL A 207 -8.25 -10.48 3.75
CA VAL A 207 -7.69 -9.52 2.78
C VAL A 207 -6.18 -9.74 2.62
N LEU A 208 -5.44 -9.82 3.72
CA LEU A 208 -3.98 -9.97 3.68
C LEU A 208 -3.57 -11.33 3.10
N GLN A 209 -4.24 -12.42 3.46
CA GLN A 209 -3.97 -13.75 2.90
C GLN A 209 -4.28 -13.81 1.40
N SER A 210 -5.38 -13.21 0.95
CA SER A 210 -5.68 -13.13 -0.48
C SER A 210 -4.58 -12.40 -1.25
N ILE A 211 -4.09 -11.28 -0.71
CA ILE A 211 -2.97 -10.52 -1.30
C ILE A 211 -1.68 -11.34 -1.27
N GLY A 212 -1.38 -12.01 -0.15
CA GLY A 212 -0.20 -12.86 0.00
C GLY A 212 -0.16 -13.98 -1.03
N THR A 213 -1.27 -14.70 -1.19
CA THR A 213 -1.40 -15.79 -2.17
C THR A 213 -1.16 -15.30 -3.60
N MET A 214 -1.80 -14.18 -3.98
CA MET A 214 -1.59 -13.58 -5.31
C MET A 214 -0.15 -13.09 -5.49
N SER A 215 0.49 -12.56 -4.43
CA SER A 215 1.89 -12.14 -4.47
C SER A 215 2.84 -13.31 -4.74
N VAL A 216 2.63 -14.46 -4.07
CA VAL A 216 3.41 -15.68 -4.30
C VAL A 216 3.24 -16.17 -5.74
N LEU A 217 2.02 -16.16 -6.28
CA LEU A 217 1.78 -16.53 -7.68
C LEU A 217 2.46 -15.56 -8.65
N ALA A 218 2.40 -14.25 -8.38
CA ALA A 218 3.09 -13.24 -9.17
C ALA A 218 4.62 -13.44 -9.18
N CYS A 219 5.21 -13.77 -8.01
CA CYS A 219 6.63 -14.13 -7.92
C CYS A 219 6.98 -15.32 -8.78
N LYS A 220 6.19 -16.39 -8.72
CA LYS A 220 6.40 -17.60 -9.57
C LYS A 220 6.33 -17.25 -11.06
N CYS A 221 5.40 -16.39 -11.48
CA CYS A 221 5.28 -15.94 -12.86
C CYS A 221 6.47 -15.09 -13.34
N CYS A 222 7.09 -14.34 -12.43
CA CYS A 222 8.23 -13.47 -12.75
C CYS A 222 9.59 -14.10 -12.51
N GLY A 223 9.66 -15.31 -11.95
CA GLY A 223 10.93 -15.97 -11.61
C GLY A 223 11.71 -15.25 -10.52
N THR A 224 11.02 -14.70 -9.52
CA THR A 224 11.61 -14.00 -8.37
C THR A 224 11.04 -14.55 -7.07
N ASP A 225 11.73 -14.32 -5.99
CA ASP A 225 11.31 -14.64 -4.61
C ASP A 225 11.09 -13.38 -3.76
N THR A 226 11.08 -12.20 -4.37
CA THR A 226 11.05 -10.92 -3.64
C THR A 226 9.77 -10.14 -3.95
N VAL A 227 9.03 -9.80 -2.90
CA VAL A 227 7.85 -8.93 -2.90
C VAL A 227 8.13 -7.67 -2.10
N VAL A 228 7.83 -6.51 -2.66
CA VAL A 228 7.83 -5.23 -1.94
C VAL A 228 6.40 -4.77 -1.76
N LEU A 229 5.96 -4.66 -0.52
CA LEU A 229 4.61 -4.26 -0.14
C LEU A 229 4.54 -2.75 0.10
N THR A 230 3.62 -2.08 -0.57
CA THR A 230 3.38 -0.64 -0.46
C THR A 230 1.91 -0.34 -0.18
N GLY A 231 1.58 0.91 0.14
CA GLY A 231 0.20 1.34 0.32
C GLY A 231 -0.31 1.25 1.77
N ALA A 232 -1.57 1.65 1.97
CA ALA A 232 -2.12 1.90 3.31
C ALA A 232 -2.24 0.63 4.17
N LEU A 233 -2.49 -0.54 3.57
CA LEU A 233 -2.68 -1.78 4.33
C LEU A 233 -1.38 -2.27 5.00
N THR A 234 -0.20 -1.78 4.59
CA THR A 234 1.07 -2.06 5.28
C THR A 234 1.08 -1.57 6.73
N MET A 235 0.20 -0.61 7.06
CA MET A 235 0.09 -0.05 8.41
C MET A 235 -0.80 -0.88 9.35
N LEU A 236 -1.47 -1.93 8.84
CA LEU A 236 -2.27 -2.81 9.69
C LEU A 236 -1.36 -3.65 10.59
N PRO A 237 -1.62 -3.73 11.90
CA PRO A 237 -0.80 -4.52 12.82
C PRO A 237 -0.62 -5.98 12.40
N PRO A 238 -1.65 -6.68 11.85
CA PRO A 238 -1.49 -8.05 11.38
C PRO A 238 -0.67 -8.20 10.09
N ALA A 239 -0.37 -7.11 9.34
CA ALA A 239 0.30 -7.23 8.04
C ALA A 239 1.68 -7.90 8.16
N LYS A 240 2.54 -7.41 9.06
CA LYS A 240 3.88 -7.97 9.23
C LYS A 240 3.87 -9.45 9.62
N PRO A 241 3.17 -9.90 10.69
CA PRO A 241 3.16 -11.32 11.04
C PRO A 241 2.52 -12.20 9.96
N THR A 242 1.48 -11.74 9.26
CA THR A 242 0.88 -12.49 8.15
C THR A 242 1.90 -12.74 7.04
N PHE A 243 2.63 -11.72 6.60
CA PHE A 243 3.60 -11.88 5.51
C PHE A 243 4.87 -12.62 5.94
N GLU A 244 5.27 -12.57 7.22
CA GLU A 244 6.30 -13.44 7.75
C GLU A 244 5.90 -14.93 7.70
N LEU A 245 4.63 -15.25 7.98
CA LEU A 245 4.11 -16.60 7.81
C LEU A 245 4.16 -17.03 6.33
N PHE A 246 3.78 -16.16 5.40
CA PHE A 246 3.90 -16.44 3.96
C PHE A 246 5.35 -16.69 3.53
N LYS A 247 6.31 -15.95 4.09
CA LYS A 247 7.75 -16.18 3.87
C LYS A 247 8.17 -17.58 4.31
N GLN A 248 7.74 -18.01 5.48
CA GLN A 248 8.04 -19.35 6.00
C GLN A 248 7.43 -20.45 5.15
N LEU A 249 6.17 -20.26 4.71
CA LEU A 249 5.42 -21.27 3.95
C LEU A 249 5.88 -21.41 2.50
N TYR A 250 6.26 -20.31 1.86
CA TYR A 250 6.45 -20.27 0.40
C TYR A 250 7.85 -19.86 -0.03
N GLY A 251 8.74 -19.52 0.89
CA GLY A 251 10.11 -19.09 0.58
C GLY A 251 10.20 -17.75 -0.16
N VAL A 252 9.15 -16.92 -0.08
CA VAL A 252 9.09 -15.59 -0.71
C VAL A 252 9.39 -14.52 0.32
N ASP A 253 10.33 -13.63 0.02
CA ASP A 253 10.72 -12.54 0.90
C ASP A 253 9.77 -11.35 0.74
N PHE A 254 8.96 -11.09 1.77
CA PHE A 254 8.02 -9.98 1.81
C PHE A 254 8.62 -8.80 2.56
N ILE A 255 8.89 -7.72 1.85
CA ILE A 255 9.50 -6.50 2.38
C ILE A 255 8.45 -5.42 2.53
N ILE A 256 8.23 -4.94 3.75
CA ILE A 256 7.50 -3.69 4.03
C ILE A 256 8.55 -2.62 4.30
N PRO A 257 8.90 -1.78 3.32
CA PRO A 257 9.91 -0.75 3.55
C PRO A 257 9.39 0.33 4.49
N GLU A 258 10.29 1.04 5.12
CA GLU A 258 9.95 2.28 5.80
C GLU A 258 9.30 3.24 4.80
N ASN A 259 8.29 3.99 5.24
CA ASN A 259 7.53 4.89 4.38
C ASN A 259 6.79 4.23 3.19
N ALA A 260 6.49 2.93 3.28
CA ALA A 260 5.75 2.17 2.26
C ALA A 260 4.48 2.85 1.75
N THR A 261 3.80 3.65 2.59
CA THR A 261 2.59 4.39 2.24
C THR A 261 2.85 5.56 1.28
N PHE A 262 4.08 6.04 1.19
CA PHE A 262 4.49 7.14 0.33
C PHE A 262 5.18 6.68 -0.97
N ALA A 263 5.30 5.38 -1.17
CA ALA A 263 6.01 4.81 -2.34
C ALA A 263 5.57 5.43 -3.67
N THR A 264 4.26 5.62 -3.87
CA THR A 264 3.70 6.19 -5.11
C THR A 264 4.15 7.64 -5.32
N ALA A 265 4.10 8.47 -4.29
CA ALA A 265 4.52 9.88 -4.37
C ALA A 265 6.05 10.00 -4.58
N ILE A 266 6.83 9.21 -3.86
CA ILE A 266 8.30 9.13 -4.03
C ILE A 266 8.63 8.67 -5.45
N GLY A 267 7.98 7.61 -5.92
CA GLY A 267 8.22 7.08 -7.24
C GLY A 267 7.85 8.04 -8.36
N ALA A 268 6.77 8.82 -8.22
CA ALA A 268 6.41 9.87 -9.17
C ALA A 268 7.52 10.94 -9.28
N ALA A 269 8.01 11.43 -8.12
CA ALA A 269 9.10 12.39 -8.10
C ALA A 269 10.39 11.83 -8.75
N LEU A 270 10.77 10.61 -8.41
CA LEU A 270 11.96 9.96 -8.98
C LEU A 270 11.82 9.66 -10.48
N HIS A 271 10.60 9.32 -10.94
CA HIS A 271 10.33 9.04 -12.35
C HIS A 271 10.39 10.29 -13.21
N SER A 272 9.90 11.43 -12.69
CA SER A 272 9.91 12.71 -13.40
C SER A 272 11.30 13.23 -13.72
N VAL A 273 12.31 12.83 -12.94
CA VAL A 273 13.73 13.20 -13.18
C VAL A 273 14.38 12.34 -14.27
N ARG A 274 13.93 11.09 -14.44
CA ARG A 274 14.49 10.14 -15.43
C ARG A 274 14.00 10.39 -16.84
N GLY A 275 12.89 11.09 -17.01
CA GLY A 275 12.25 11.37 -18.31
C GLY A 275 12.72 12.66 -19.01
N ASN A 276 13.72 13.36 -18.43
CA ASN A 276 14.31 14.57 -19.01
C ASN A 276 15.65 14.27 -19.67
#